data_8b689bb7f893d2f5d261bc91bd41f2b3
#
_entry.id   8b689bb7f893d2f5d261bc91bd41f2b3
#
_cell.length_a   1.000
_cell.length_b   1.000
_cell.length_c   1.000
_cell.angle_alpha   90.00
_cell.angle_beta   90.00
_cell.angle_gamma   90.00
#
_symmetry.space_group_name_H-M   'P 1'
#
loop_
_entity.id
_entity.type
_entity.pdbx_description
1 polymer ?
#
loop_
_entity_poly.entity_id
_entity_poly.type
_entity_poly.pdbx_seq_one_letter_code
_entity_poly.pdbx_strand_id
1 'polypeptide(L)'
;MLNTEKKAVKIIECPRDAMQGIKAFIPTDAKVRYIQSLLRCGFDTLDFGSFVSPKAIPQMQDTAQVLAQLDLSQTTTKLLAIIANTQGAIAAAQHAQIQYLGFPFSISENFQMRNTHKTIAQSIVTLQEILEIAHKADKEVVAYLSMGFGNPYGDPWNVDIVADWTAKLAQMGVKIISLSDTVGSSTPEVIDYLFSNLIPQYPNLEFGAHLHTTKDKWFEKVDAAYKAGCIRFDGAIKGYGGCPMAKDDLTGNMPTEKILSYFTAEKAPTNVKLMSFEAAYNEALLVFNQYH
;
A
#
# COMPACT_ATOMS: atom_id res chain seq x y z
N MET A 1 30.09 9.45 -20.84
CA MET A 1 28.88 8.73 -20.41
C MET A 1 28.56 9.21 -19.01
N LEU A 2 27.53 10.00 -18.84
CA LEU A 2 27.10 10.43 -17.52
C LEU A 2 26.57 9.20 -16.79
N ASN A 3 27.27 8.79 -15.74
CA ASN A 3 26.86 7.72 -14.84
C ASN A 3 25.69 8.27 -14.02
N THR A 4 24.47 8.26 -14.58
CA THR A 4 23.28 8.60 -13.82
C THR A 4 23.02 7.44 -12.87
N GLU A 5 23.46 7.59 -11.62
CA GLU A 5 23.06 6.66 -10.56
C GLU A 5 21.54 6.51 -10.58
N LYS A 6 21.07 5.28 -10.79
CA LYS A 6 19.64 5.00 -10.73
C LYS A 6 19.13 5.35 -9.33
N LYS A 7 18.03 6.09 -9.24
CA LYS A 7 17.37 6.36 -7.95
C LYS A 7 17.01 5.04 -7.27
N ALA A 8 17.20 4.97 -5.96
CA ALA A 8 16.78 3.80 -5.19
C ALA A 8 15.27 3.64 -5.24
N VAL A 9 14.83 2.41 -5.49
CA VAL A 9 13.42 2.04 -5.52
C VAL A 9 12.95 1.75 -4.11
N LYS A 10 11.85 2.36 -3.71
CA LYS A 10 11.18 2.14 -2.44
C LYS A 10 10.27 0.93 -2.54
N ILE A 11 10.53 -0.06 -1.74
CA ILE A 11 9.67 -1.25 -1.62
C ILE A 11 8.85 -1.12 -0.34
N ILE A 12 7.55 -1.20 -0.49
CA ILE A 12 6.58 -1.19 0.59
C ILE A 12 6.05 -2.60 0.77
N GLU A 13 6.33 -3.22 1.90
CA GLU A 13 5.78 -4.53 2.22
C GLU A 13 4.46 -4.38 2.97
N CYS A 14 3.44 -5.15 2.58
CA CYS A 14 2.06 -4.99 3.05
C CYS A 14 1.56 -6.22 3.83
N PRO A 15 2.18 -6.64 4.96
CA PRO A 15 1.71 -7.76 5.77
C PRO A 15 0.30 -7.55 6.32
N ARG A 16 -0.13 -6.31 6.60
CA ARG A 16 -1.49 -6.01 7.02
C ARG A 16 -2.49 -6.43 5.95
N ASP A 17 -2.24 -6.06 4.70
CA ASP A 17 -3.12 -6.38 3.58
C ASP A 17 -3.16 -7.89 3.32
N ALA A 18 -2.03 -8.54 3.41
CA ALA A 18 -1.91 -9.98 3.31
C ALA A 18 -2.73 -10.73 4.38
N MET A 19 -2.79 -10.22 5.61
CA MET A 19 -3.45 -10.88 6.74
C MET A 19 -4.92 -10.51 6.90
N GLN A 20 -5.34 -9.29 6.53
CA GLN A 20 -6.64 -8.73 6.93
C GLN A 20 -7.86 -9.57 6.55
N GLY A 21 -7.79 -10.32 5.45
CA GLY A 21 -8.87 -11.17 4.94
C GLY A 21 -8.92 -12.57 5.55
N ILE A 22 -7.92 -12.97 6.34
CA ILE A 22 -7.84 -14.30 6.94
C ILE A 22 -8.90 -14.43 8.03
N LYS A 23 -9.72 -15.49 7.94
CA LYS A 23 -10.84 -15.70 8.87
C LYS A 23 -10.39 -16.16 10.26
N ALA A 24 -9.39 -17.06 10.30
CA ALA A 24 -8.81 -17.49 11.56
C ALA A 24 -7.98 -16.35 12.16
N PHE A 25 -8.24 -15.98 13.42
CA PHE A 25 -7.47 -14.91 14.05
C PHE A 25 -6.03 -15.35 14.25
N ILE A 26 -5.10 -14.60 13.66
CA ILE A 26 -3.68 -14.80 13.86
C ILE A 26 -3.32 -14.22 15.23
N PRO A 27 -2.75 -15.02 16.17
CA PRO A 27 -2.35 -14.50 17.48
C PRO A 27 -1.37 -13.33 17.42
N THR A 28 -1.48 -12.43 18.36
CA THR A 28 -0.64 -11.21 18.43
C THR A 28 0.85 -11.53 18.39
N ASP A 29 1.29 -12.57 19.11
CA ASP A 29 2.69 -12.99 19.13
C ASP A 29 3.19 -13.52 17.77
N ALA A 30 2.32 -14.17 17.00
CA ALA A 30 2.64 -14.62 15.64
C ALA A 30 2.78 -13.42 14.69
N LYS A 31 1.88 -12.42 14.79
CA LYS A 31 2.00 -11.16 14.04
C LYS A 31 3.29 -10.42 14.42
N VAL A 32 3.61 -10.33 15.71
CA VAL A 32 4.85 -9.68 16.18
C VAL A 32 6.09 -10.35 15.59
N ARG A 33 6.18 -11.70 15.65
CA ARG A 33 7.33 -12.43 15.06
C ARG A 33 7.46 -12.16 13.57
N TYR A 34 6.35 -12.24 12.84
CA TYR A 34 6.35 -12.01 11.39
C TYR A 34 6.76 -10.56 11.05
N ILE A 35 6.11 -9.57 11.65
CA ILE A 35 6.42 -8.16 11.40
C ILE A 35 7.85 -7.83 11.81
N GLN A 36 8.32 -8.37 12.95
CA GLN A 36 9.71 -8.18 13.40
C GLN A 36 10.73 -8.76 12.41
N SER A 37 10.41 -9.88 11.74
CA SER A 37 11.27 -10.42 10.69
C SER A 37 11.35 -9.49 9.47
N LEU A 38 10.24 -8.88 9.07
CA LEU A 38 10.16 -7.92 7.97
C LEU A 38 10.93 -6.61 8.28
N LEU A 39 10.91 -6.14 9.53
CA LEU A 39 11.64 -4.94 9.95
C LEU A 39 13.15 -5.06 9.78
N ARG A 40 13.70 -6.29 9.75
CA ARG A 40 15.12 -6.56 9.51
C ARG A 40 15.52 -6.51 8.04
N CYS A 41 14.53 -6.55 7.14
CA CYS A 41 14.76 -6.63 5.70
C CYS A 41 15.24 -5.31 5.08
N GLY A 42 14.92 -4.16 5.70
CA GLY A 42 15.28 -2.84 5.16
C GLY A 42 14.32 -2.33 4.09
N PHE A 43 13.05 -2.72 4.13
CA PHE A 43 12.00 -2.08 3.34
C PHE A 43 11.94 -0.57 3.61
N ASP A 44 11.53 0.24 2.64
CA ASP A 44 11.30 1.67 2.89
C ASP A 44 10.17 1.87 3.90
N THR A 45 9.06 1.17 3.69
CA THR A 45 7.86 1.27 4.51
C THR A 45 7.25 -0.12 4.74
N LEU A 46 6.65 -0.31 5.88
CA LEU A 46 5.89 -1.49 6.24
C LEU A 46 4.44 -1.09 6.55
N ASP A 47 3.48 -1.55 5.76
CA ASP A 47 2.06 -1.47 6.06
C ASP A 47 1.72 -2.57 7.07
N PHE A 48 1.95 -2.25 8.37
CA PHE A 48 2.02 -3.25 9.42
C PHE A 48 0.68 -3.53 10.11
N GLY A 49 -0.28 -2.60 10.02
CA GLY A 49 -1.51 -2.72 10.79
C GLY A 49 -2.57 -1.70 10.41
N SER A 50 -3.66 -1.69 11.16
CA SER A 50 -4.81 -0.83 10.88
C SER A 50 -5.50 -0.36 12.16
N PHE A 51 -5.92 0.91 12.16
CA PHE A 51 -6.80 1.50 13.17
C PHE A 51 -8.23 1.67 12.64
N VAL A 52 -8.66 0.77 11.80
CA VAL A 52 -10.05 0.64 11.35
C VAL A 52 -10.85 -0.10 12.43
N SER A 53 -12.18 0.08 12.45
CA SER A 53 -13.06 -0.58 13.42
C SER A 53 -12.82 -2.10 13.46
N PRO A 54 -12.63 -2.69 14.66
CA PRO A 54 -12.52 -4.15 14.82
C PRO A 54 -13.73 -4.93 14.32
N LYS A 55 -14.90 -4.28 14.23
CA LYS A 55 -16.10 -4.89 13.63
C LYS A 55 -15.95 -5.07 12.11
N ALA A 56 -15.24 -4.15 11.44
CA ALA A 56 -15.01 -4.21 10.01
C ALA A 56 -13.83 -5.15 9.69
N ILE A 57 -12.74 -5.06 10.44
CA ILE A 57 -11.54 -5.86 10.24
C ILE A 57 -11.07 -6.46 11.58
N PRO A 58 -11.70 -7.57 12.02
CA PRO A 58 -11.38 -8.21 13.30
C PRO A 58 -9.92 -8.65 13.40
N GLN A 59 -9.30 -9.03 12.28
CA GLN A 59 -7.92 -9.49 12.22
C GLN A 59 -6.92 -8.43 12.69
N MET A 60 -7.24 -7.13 12.57
CA MET A 60 -6.35 -6.02 12.91
C MET A 60 -6.69 -5.35 14.25
N GLN A 61 -7.57 -5.93 15.06
CA GLN A 61 -8.01 -5.35 16.34
C GLN A 61 -6.88 -5.16 17.36
N ASP A 62 -5.79 -5.90 17.22
CA ASP A 62 -4.63 -5.92 18.11
C ASP A 62 -3.44 -5.10 17.59
N THR A 63 -3.64 -4.24 16.57
CA THR A 63 -2.57 -3.44 15.94
C THR A 63 -1.73 -2.67 16.97
N ALA A 64 -2.35 -2.00 17.94
CA ALA A 64 -1.62 -1.27 18.99
C ALA A 64 -0.81 -2.20 19.91
N GLN A 65 -1.32 -3.40 20.19
CA GLN A 65 -0.63 -4.40 21.01
C GLN A 65 0.56 -5.01 20.25
N VAL A 66 0.40 -5.24 18.96
CA VAL A 66 1.51 -5.64 18.08
C VAL A 66 2.59 -4.57 18.08
N LEU A 67 2.23 -3.31 17.81
CA LEU A 67 3.17 -2.18 17.78
C LEU A 67 3.98 -2.05 19.07
N ALA A 68 3.32 -2.20 20.23
CA ALA A 68 3.96 -2.08 21.54
C ALA A 68 5.04 -3.14 21.81
N GLN A 69 5.04 -4.26 21.08
CA GLN A 69 5.99 -5.35 21.22
C GLN A 69 7.09 -5.37 20.15
N LEU A 70 7.03 -4.46 19.14
CA LEU A 70 8.06 -4.40 18.11
C LEU A 70 9.33 -3.71 18.61
N ASP A 71 10.46 -4.32 18.34
CA ASP A 71 11.77 -3.67 18.50
C ASP A 71 12.11 -2.90 17.23
N LEU A 72 12.07 -1.58 17.31
CA LEU A 72 12.38 -0.65 16.23
C LEU A 72 13.80 -0.09 16.29
N SER A 73 14.61 -0.49 17.26
CA SER A 73 15.94 0.09 17.50
C SER A 73 16.95 -0.16 16.38
N GLN A 74 16.75 -1.21 15.58
CA GLN A 74 17.69 -1.66 14.54
C GLN A 74 17.12 -1.49 13.11
N THR A 75 16.05 -0.72 12.95
CA THR A 75 15.43 -0.54 11.63
C THR A 75 15.30 0.92 11.25
N THR A 76 15.41 1.20 9.96
CA THR A 76 15.07 2.48 9.35
C THR A 76 13.74 2.41 8.59
N THR A 77 13.10 1.24 8.58
CA THR A 77 11.80 1.03 7.94
C THR A 77 10.73 1.88 8.63
N LYS A 78 10.01 2.65 7.85
CA LYS A 78 8.90 3.47 8.32
C LYS A 78 7.65 2.63 8.49
N LEU A 79 6.86 2.91 9.52
CA LEU A 79 5.60 2.21 9.75
C LEU A 79 4.44 3.00 9.15
N LEU A 80 3.60 2.29 8.40
CA LEU A 80 2.34 2.77 7.87
C LEU A 80 1.21 2.00 8.53
N ALA A 81 0.18 2.71 8.99
CA ALA A 81 -1.06 2.11 9.47
C ALA A 81 -2.26 2.61 8.65
N ILE A 82 -3.13 1.69 8.25
CA ILE A 82 -4.36 2.04 7.53
C ILE A 82 -5.38 2.62 8.51
N ILE A 83 -6.01 3.69 8.05
CA ILE A 83 -7.11 4.37 8.73
C ILE A 83 -8.27 4.59 7.74
N ALA A 84 -9.51 4.63 8.21
CA ALA A 84 -10.69 4.85 7.35
C ALA A 84 -11.52 6.08 7.77
N ASN A 85 -11.20 6.69 8.90
CA ASN A 85 -11.93 7.81 9.46
C ASN A 85 -11.07 8.61 10.46
N THR A 86 -11.64 9.73 10.92
CA THR A 86 -11.02 10.66 11.88
C THR A 86 -10.65 9.97 13.20
N GLN A 87 -11.48 9.06 13.72
CA GLN A 87 -11.20 8.36 14.96
C GLN A 87 -9.98 7.43 14.84
N GLY A 88 -9.89 6.70 13.72
CA GLY A 88 -8.71 5.89 13.41
C GLY A 88 -7.44 6.74 13.27
N ALA A 89 -7.55 7.91 12.64
CA ALA A 89 -6.43 8.84 12.52
C ALA A 89 -5.97 9.36 13.88
N ILE A 90 -6.89 9.75 14.76
CA ILE A 90 -6.58 10.19 16.13
C ILE A 90 -5.87 9.07 16.91
N ALA A 91 -6.40 7.84 16.83
CA ALA A 91 -5.80 6.70 17.52
C ALA A 91 -4.38 6.39 17.01
N ALA A 92 -4.19 6.32 15.69
CA ALA A 92 -2.88 6.09 15.08
C ALA A 92 -1.88 7.22 15.38
N ALA A 93 -2.36 8.47 15.42
CA ALA A 93 -1.53 9.65 15.69
C ALA A 93 -0.90 9.66 17.08
N GLN A 94 -1.48 8.95 18.05
CA GLN A 94 -0.93 8.83 19.41
C GLN A 94 0.37 8.02 19.47
N HIS A 95 0.69 7.25 18.41
CA HIS A 95 1.87 6.40 18.33
C HIS A 95 2.99 7.09 17.55
N ALA A 96 4.03 7.55 18.24
CA ALA A 96 5.18 8.22 17.61
C ALA A 96 5.92 7.32 16.60
N GLN A 97 5.84 6.01 16.76
CA GLN A 97 6.46 5.01 15.87
C GLN A 97 5.83 4.92 14.48
N ILE A 98 4.61 5.43 14.29
CA ILE A 98 3.92 5.44 13.01
C ILE A 98 4.29 6.73 12.27
N GLN A 99 4.85 6.63 11.05
CA GLN A 99 5.16 7.77 10.20
C GLN A 99 4.07 8.07 9.18
N TYR A 100 3.39 7.04 8.69
CA TYR A 100 2.41 7.17 7.62
C TYR A 100 1.01 6.74 8.05
N LEU A 101 0.01 7.53 7.68
CA LEU A 101 -1.40 7.19 7.77
C LEU A 101 -1.91 6.84 6.36
N GLY A 102 -2.18 5.56 6.12
CA GLY A 102 -2.72 5.09 4.84
C GLY A 102 -4.22 5.31 4.79
N PHE A 103 -4.69 6.10 3.84
CA PHE A 103 -6.12 6.38 3.67
C PHE A 103 -6.63 5.86 2.32
N PRO A 104 -7.54 4.87 2.30
CA PRO A 104 -8.18 4.41 1.08
C PRO A 104 -9.21 5.43 0.61
N PHE A 105 -8.96 6.03 -0.55
CA PHE A 105 -9.86 6.95 -1.23
C PHE A 105 -10.18 6.40 -2.62
N SER A 106 -11.46 6.27 -2.96
CA SER A 106 -11.86 5.72 -4.26
C SER A 106 -12.40 6.78 -5.20
N ILE A 107 -12.07 6.61 -6.49
CA ILE A 107 -12.68 7.38 -7.58
C ILE A 107 -14.01 6.77 -8.06
N SER A 108 -14.37 5.57 -7.59
CA SER A 108 -15.66 4.92 -7.81
C SER A 108 -16.58 5.17 -6.63
N GLU A 109 -17.73 5.81 -6.86
CA GLU A 109 -18.72 6.09 -5.83
C GLU A 109 -19.28 4.80 -5.19
N ASN A 110 -19.54 3.80 -6.03
CA ASN A 110 -20.03 2.50 -5.58
C ASN A 110 -19.01 1.80 -4.67
N PHE A 111 -17.72 1.81 -5.05
CA PHE A 111 -16.70 1.21 -4.21
C PHE A 111 -16.47 2.01 -2.93
N GLN A 112 -16.44 3.34 -3.00
CA GLN A 112 -16.29 4.19 -1.83
C GLN A 112 -17.37 3.91 -0.79
N MET A 113 -18.62 3.82 -1.24
CA MET A 113 -19.76 3.50 -0.36
C MET A 113 -19.65 2.09 0.25
N ARG A 114 -19.24 1.10 -0.54
CA ARG A 114 -19.06 -0.29 -0.07
C ARG A 114 -17.92 -0.42 0.94
N ASN A 115 -16.80 0.26 0.67
CA ASN A 115 -15.58 0.12 1.45
C ASN A 115 -15.61 0.91 2.77
N THR A 116 -16.18 2.13 2.76
CA THR A 116 -16.12 3.03 3.92
C THR A 116 -17.49 3.48 4.42
N HIS A 117 -18.59 3.08 3.79
CA HIS A 117 -19.95 3.55 4.03
C HIS A 117 -20.09 5.08 3.92
N LYS A 118 -19.30 5.69 3.04
CA LYS A 118 -19.30 7.14 2.75
C LYS A 118 -19.34 7.39 1.27
N THR A 119 -19.97 8.49 0.88
CA THR A 119 -19.83 9.03 -0.49
C THR A 119 -18.42 9.57 -0.70
N ILE A 120 -18.02 9.76 -1.97
CA ILE A 120 -16.75 10.43 -2.29
C ILE A 120 -16.72 11.84 -1.66
N ALA A 121 -17.83 12.59 -1.73
CA ALA A 121 -17.93 13.92 -1.12
C ALA A 121 -17.69 13.90 0.40
N GLN A 122 -18.27 12.94 1.11
CA GLN A 122 -18.04 12.75 2.55
C GLN A 122 -16.61 12.32 2.85
N SER A 123 -16.00 11.53 1.98
CA SER A 123 -14.62 11.06 2.14
C SER A 123 -13.60 12.18 1.95
N ILE A 124 -13.89 13.16 1.09
CA ILE A 124 -13.07 14.37 0.94
C ILE A 124 -13.06 15.18 2.24
N VAL A 125 -14.22 15.39 2.87
CA VAL A 125 -14.30 16.08 4.17
C VAL A 125 -13.51 15.32 5.24
N THR A 126 -13.68 13.99 5.28
CA THR A 126 -12.93 13.13 6.21
C THR A 126 -11.42 13.22 5.97
N LEU A 127 -10.98 13.23 4.71
CA LEU A 127 -9.56 13.35 4.36
C LEU A 127 -8.98 14.70 4.82
N GLN A 128 -9.74 15.78 4.68
CA GLN A 128 -9.30 17.11 5.15
C GLN A 128 -9.04 17.11 6.65
N GLU A 129 -9.96 16.54 7.44
CA GLU A 129 -9.78 16.40 8.89
C GLU A 129 -8.56 15.52 9.23
N ILE A 130 -8.37 14.42 8.48
CA ILE A 130 -7.24 13.52 8.67
C ILE A 130 -5.91 14.23 8.37
N LEU A 131 -5.85 15.04 7.32
CA LEU A 131 -4.65 15.82 6.97
C LEU A 131 -4.27 16.79 8.10
N GLU A 132 -5.26 17.45 8.74
CA GLU A 132 -5.02 18.32 9.88
C GLU A 132 -4.48 17.54 11.10
N ILE A 133 -5.05 16.37 11.39
CA ILE A 133 -4.59 15.49 12.47
C ILE A 133 -3.16 15.02 12.21
N ALA A 134 -2.89 14.54 10.99
CA ALA A 134 -1.57 14.07 10.58
C ALA A 134 -0.53 15.18 10.71
N HIS A 135 -0.83 16.38 10.21
CA HIS A 135 0.06 17.54 10.29
C HIS A 135 0.41 17.90 11.75
N LYS A 136 -0.60 17.94 12.65
CA LYS A 136 -0.39 18.23 14.08
C LYS A 136 0.45 17.18 14.79
N ALA A 137 0.45 15.95 14.31
CA ALA A 137 1.17 14.81 14.87
C ALA A 137 2.51 14.50 14.15
N ASP A 138 2.94 15.36 13.22
CA ASP A 138 4.14 15.18 12.38
C ASP A 138 4.12 13.84 11.63
N LYS A 139 2.99 13.56 10.97
CA LYS A 139 2.78 12.36 10.15
C LYS A 139 2.37 12.75 8.73
N GLU A 140 2.68 11.87 7.77
CA GLU A 140 2.27 12.04 6.39
C GLU A 140 1.10 11.12 6.05
N VAL A 141 0.19 11.61 5.20
CA VAL A 141 -0.89 10.79 4.66
C VAL A 141 -0.47 10.19 3.32
N VAL A 142 -0.66 8.87 3.20
CA VAL A 142 -0.58 8.15 1.93
C VAL A 142 -2.01 7.91 1.45
N ALA A 143 -2.41 8.57 0.36
CA ALA A 143 -3.71 8.33 -0.25
C ALA A 143 -3.62 7.17 -1.24
N TYR A 144 -4.32 6.08 -0.95
CA TYR A 144 -4.49 4.97 -1.89
C TYR A 144 -5.66 5.29 -2.81
N LEU A 145 -5.36 5.69 -4.06
CA LEU A 145 -6.38 6.06 -5.04
C LEU A 145 -6.99 4.79 -5.65
N SER A 146 -7.95 4.22 -4.93
CA SER A 146 -8.62 2.97 -5.27
C SER A 146 -9.45 3.09 -6.54
N MET A 147 -9.57 1.99 -7.29
CA MET A 147 -10.19 1.93 -8.62
C MET A 147 -9.49 2.83 -9.65
N GLY A 148 -8.21 3.12 -9.41
CA GLY A 148 -7.39 3.98 -10.28
C GLY A 148 -7.19 3.45 -11.70
N PHE A 149 -7.45 2.16 -11.93
CA PHE A 149 -7.27 1.49 -13.23
C PHE A 149 -8.57 0.88 -13.77
N GLY A 150 -9.71 1.31 -13.26
CA GLY A 150 -11.02 0.81 -13.66
C GLY A 150 -11.81 0.24 -12.48
N ASN A 151 -13.09 -0.04 -12.72
CA ASN A 151 -13.98 -0.59 -11.71
C ASN A 151 -15.00 -1.57 -12.32
N PRO A 152 -15.46 -2.57 -11.56
CA PRO A 152 -16.45 -3.55 -12.04
C PRO A 152 -17.90 -3.11 -11.82
N TYR A 153 -18.13 -1.86 -11.38
CA TYR A 153 -19.46 -1.37 -10.96
C TYR A 153 -20.17 -0.54 -12.02
N GLY A 154 -19.49 -0.27 -13.15
CA GLY A 154 -20.03 0.60 -14.20
C GLY A 154 -19.95 2.09 -13.86
N ASP A 155 -19.24 2.48 -12.84
CA ASP A 155 -18.96 3.89 -12.56
C ASP A 155 -18.08 4.49 -13.66
N PRO A 156 -18.23 5.76 -14.01
CA PRO A 156 -17.38 6.42 -14.99
C PRO A 156 -15.91 6.28 -14.64
N TRP A 157 -15.12 5.87 -15.61
CA TRP A 157 -13.67 5.76 -15.48
C TRP A 157 -12.98 6.11 -16.79
N ASN A 158 -11.99 6.95 -16.71
CA ASN A 158 -10.98 7.20 -17.74
C ASN A 158 -9.75 7.83 -17.08
N VAL A 159 -8.69 8.02 -17.84
CA VAL A 159 -7.42 8.57 -17.35
C VAL A 159 -7.55 10.03 -16.87
N ASP A 160 -8.45 10.81 -17.46
CA ASP A 160 -8.68 12.22 -17.07
C ASP A 160 -9.32 12.28 -15.68
N ILE A 161 -10.25 11.36 -15.36
CA ILE A 161 -10.84 11.26 -14.02
C ILE A 161 -9.76 10.98 -12.96
N VAL A 162 -8.80 10.09 -13.27
CA VAL A 162 -7.67 9.81 -12.37
C VAL A 162 -6.79 11.04 -12.19
N ALA A 163 -6.50 11.77 -13.27
CA ALA A 163 -5.72 13.00 -13.23
C ALA A 163 -6.43 14.10 -12.42
N ASP A 164 -7.74 14.28 -12.60
CA ASP A 164 -8.54 15.26 -11.86
C ASP A 164 -8.54 14.97 -10.36
N TRP A 165 -8.69 13.70 -9.96
CA TRP A 165 -8.63 13.32 -8.56
C TRP A 165 -7.23 13.47 -7.99
N THR A 166 -6.18 13.15 -8.76
CA THR A 166 -4.80 13.42 -8.39
C THR A 166 -4.57 14.91 -8.11
N ALA A 167 -5.07 15.79 -9.01
CA ALA A 167 -4.98 17.22 -8.83
C ALA A 167 -5.67 17.71 -7.55
N LYS A 168 -6.89 17.22 -7.28
CA LYS A 168 -7.64 17.57 -6.07
C LYS A 168 -6.92 17.12 -4.80
N LEU A 169 -6.42 15.90 -4.75
CA LEU A 169 -5.68 15.38 -3.60
C LEU A 169 -4.39 16.18 -3.37
N ALA A 170 -3.67 16.52 -4.43
CA ALA A 170 -2.48 17.38 -4.37
C ALA A 170 -2.80 18.78 -3.81
N GLN A 171 -3.90 19.40 -4.30
CA GLN A 171 -4.36 20.72 -3.81
C GLN A 171 -4.76 20.68 -2.33
N MET A 172 -5.27 19.56 -1.83
CA MET A 172 -5.57 19.36 -0.41
C MET A 172 -4.31 19.18 0.46
N GLY A 173 -3.13 19.01 -0.13
CA GLY A 173 -1.87 18.85 0.59
C GLY A 173 -1.40 17.40 0.77
N VAL A 174 -2.05 16.44 0.09
CA VAL A 174 -1.54 15.05 0.02
C VAL A 174 -0.20 15.06 -0.73
N LYS A 175 0.82 14.41 -0.17
CA LYS A 175 2.16 14.35 -0.76
C LYS A 175 2.50 13.00 -1.37
N ILE A 176 1.81 11.95 -0.97
CA ILE A 176 2.04 10.58 -1.45
C ILE A 176 0.71 10.02 -1.94
N ILE A 177 0.65 9.68 -3.24
CA ILE A 177 -0.53 9.08 -3.87
C ILE A 177 -0.12 7.72 -4.45
N SER A 178 -0.69 6.64 -3.91
CA SER A 178 -0.51 5.29 -4.44
C SER A 178 -1.67 4.95 -5.38
N LEU A 179 -1.40 4.88 -6.69
CA LEU A 179 -2.40 4.47 -7.68
C LEU A 179 -2.70 2.99 -7.48
N SER A 180 -3.96 2.67 -7.18
CA SER A 180 -4.34 1.34 -6.74
C SER A 180 -5.19 0.60 -7.78
N ASP A 181 -4.68 -0.54 -8.25
CA ASP A 181 -5.34 -1.49 -9.13
C ASP A 181 -6.18 -2.48 -8.30
N THR A 182 -7.22 -1.95 -7.67
CA THR A 182 -7.99 -2.63 -6.62
C THR A 182 -8.58 -3.98 -7.05
N VAL A 183 -8.85 -4.16 -8.34
CA VAL A 183 -9.45 -5.38 -8.89
C VAL A 183 -8.58 -6.08 -9.94
N GLY A 184 -7.34 -5.65 -10.11
CA GLY A 184 -6.39 -6.25 -11.03
C GLY A 184 -6.66 -5.98 -12.52
N SER A 185 -7.44 -4.94 -12.83
CA SER A 185 -7.86 -4.59 -14.19
C SER A 185 -6.83 -3.77 -14.99
N SER A 186 -5.75 -3.32 -14.37
CA SER A 186 -4.73 -2.51 -15.04
C SER A 186 -4.06 -3.26 -16.18
N THR A 187 -3.79 -2.53 -17.27
CA THR A 187 -2.95 -2.99 -18.37
C THR A 187 -1.64 -2.22 -18.41
N PRO A 188 -0.57 -2.77 -19.00
CA PRO A 188 0.70 -2.06 -19.15
C PRO A 188 0.57 -0.69 -19.79
N GLU A 189 -0.29 -0.55 -20.79
CA GLU A 189 -0.51 0.70 -21.53
C GLU A 189 -1.13 1.78 -20.63
N VAL A 190 -2.12 1.41 -19.81
CA VAL A 190 -2.77 2.34 -18.88
C VAL A 190 -1.84 2.70 -17.74
N ILE A 191 -1.06 1.74 -17.23
CA ILE A 191 -0.04 1.98 -16.20
C ILE A 191 1.00 2.98 -16.73
N ASP A 192 1.57 2.72 -17.90
CA ASP A 192 2.56 3.60 -18.54
C ASP A 192 1.96 5.00 -18.74
N TYR A 193 0.76 5.10 -19.32
CA TYR A 193 0.12 6.38 -19.58
C TYR A 193 -0.06 7.20 -18.30
N LEU A 194 -0.60 6.62 -17.24
CA LEU A 194 -0.85 7.35 -16.00
C LEU A 194 0.45 7.83 -15.34
N PHE A 195 1.42 6.96 -15.15
CA PHE A 195 2.67 7.34 -14.48
C PHE A 195 3.52 8.30 -15.31
N SER A 196 3.65 8.08 -16.63
CA SER A 196 4.45 8.94 -17.51
C SER A 196 3.88 10.36 -17.65
N ASN A 197 2.57 10.54 -17.46
CA ASN A 197 1.94 11.86 -17.49
C ASN A 197 1.87 12.50 -16.11
N LEU A 198 1.51 11.76 -15.06
CA LEU A 198 1.30 12.35 -13.73
C LEU A 198 2.61 12.71 -13.03
N ILE A 199 3.64 11.85 -13.10
CA ILE A 199 4.91 12.10 -12.41
C ILE A 199 5.56 13.42 -12.84
N PRO A 200 5.69 13.77 -14.14
CA PRO A 200 6.26 15.05 -14.54
C PRO A 200 5.39 16.25 -14.19
N GLN A 201 4.06 16.09 -14.17
CA GLN A 201 3.14 17.19 -13.83
C GLN A 201 3.18 17.55 -12.34
N TYR A 202 3.51 16.59 -11.48
CA TYR A 202 3.50 16.78 -10.04
C TYR A 202 4.86 16.40 -9.42
N PRO A 203 5.94 17.15 -9.70
CA PRO A 203 7.31 16.80 -9.26
C PRO A 203 7.50 16.80 -7.74
N ASN A 204 6.57 17.40 -7.01
CA ASN A 204 6.56 17.44 -5.53
C ASN A 204 5.71 16.33 -4.90
N LEU A 205 5.02 15.52 -5.71
CA LEU A 205 4.30 14.34 -5.23
C LEU A 205 5.16 13.09 -5.40
N GLU A 206 5.04 12.20 -4.43
CA GLU A 206 5.52 10.83 -4.56
C GLU A 206 4.39 9.94 -5.06
N PHE A 207 4.59 9.31 -6.22
CA PHE A 207 3.65 8.34 -6.75
C PHE A 207 4.08 6.93 -6.39
N GLY A 208 3.11 6.12 -5.95
CA GLY A 208 3.27 4.69 -5.69
C GLY A 208 2.40 3.84 -6.62
N ALA A 209 2.86 2.63 -6.86
CA ALA A 209 2.15 1.60 -7.61
C ALA A 209 1.69 0.50 -6.65
N HIS A 210 0.39 0.49 -6.32
CA HIS A 210 -0.27 -0.57 -5.55
C HIS A 210 -1.08 -1.42 -6.53
N LEU A 211 -0.38 -2.35 -7.19
CA LEU A 211 -0.93 -3.14 -8.28
C LEU A 211 -1.32 -4.53 -7.79
N HIS A 212 -2.48 -5.00 -8.26
CA HIS A 212 -2.89 -6.39 -8.11
C HIS A 212 -2.57 -7.17 -9.38
N THR A 213 -2.32 -8.47 -9.25
CA THR A 213 -1.89 -9.28 -10.37
C THR A 213 -2.33 -10.74 -10.25
N THR A 214 -2.38 -11.43 -11.39
CA THR A 214 -2.36 -12.89 -11.48
C THR A 214 -0.90 -13.36 -11.58
N LYS A 215 -0.66 -14.68 -11.44
CA LYS A 215 0.69 -15.27 -11.48
C LYS A 215 1.52 -14.87 -12.70
N ASP A 216 0.86 -14.67 -13.84
CA ASP A 216 1.55 -14.50 -15.12
C ASP A 216 1.69 -13.04 -15.55
N LYS A 217 0.96 -12.10 -14.91
CA LYS A 217 0.90 -10.69 -15.34
C LYS A 217 1.75 -9.72 -14.51
N TRP A 218 2.41 -10.19 -13.49
CA TRP A 218 3.17 -9.34 -12.56
C TRP A 218 4.29 -8.56 -13.25
N PHE A 219 5.03 -9.21 -14.17
CA PHE A 219 6.19 -8.64 -14.82
C PHE A 219 5.84 -7.41 -15.65
N GLU A 220 4.86 -7.54 -16.55
CA GLU A 220 4.45 -6.49 -17.46
C GLU A 220 3.93 -5.24 -16.73
N LYS A 221 3.26 -5.43 -15.59
CA LYS A 221 2.75 -4.33 -14.76
C LYS A 221 3.87 -3.59 -14.02
N VAL A 222 4.82 -4.31 -13.42
CA VAL A 222 5.98 -3.71 -12.73
C VAL A 222 6.87 -3.00 -13.73
N ASP A 223 7.14 -3.62 -14.89
CA ASP A 223 7.97 -3.07 -15.96
C ASP A 223 7.38 -1.76 -16.51
N ALA A 224 6.08 -1.73 -16.80
CA ALA A 224 5.40 -0.53 -17.28
C ALA A 224 5.47 0.61 -16.26
N ALA A 225 5.16 0.35 -14.98
CA ALA A 225 5.22 1.37 -13.95
C ALA A 225 6.64 1.91 -13.74
N TYR A 226 7.66 1.03 -13.69
CA TYR A 226 9.04 1.45 -13.50
C TYR A 226 9.58 2.25 -14.68
N LYS A 227 9.34 1.81 -15.91
CA LYS A 227 9.74 2.54 -17.13
C LYS A 227 9.06 3.90 -17.25
N ALA A 228 7.83 4.02 -16.76
CA ALA A 228 7.12 5.29 -16.68
C ALA A 228 7.58 6.22 -15.53
N GLY A 229 8.61 5.81 -14.76
CA GLY A 229 9.24 6.64 -13.73
C GLY A 229 8.76 6.40 -12.30
N CYS A 230 7.86 5.44 -12.06
CA CYS A 230 7.47 5.06 -10.70
C CYS A 230 8.66 4.43 -9.97
N ILE A 231 8.92 4.88 -8.73
CA ILE A 231 10.00 4.37 -7.88
C ILE A 231 9.50 3.90 -6.49
N ARG A 232 8.18 3.77 -6.30
CA ARG A 232 7.55 3.27 -5.09
C ARG A 232 6.60 2.14 -5.44
N PHE A 233 6.84 0.94 -4.92
CA PHE A 233 6.09 -0.26 -5.25
C PHE A 233 5.62 -0.96 -4.00
N ASP A 234 4.31 -1.19 -3.91
CA ASP A 234 3.69 -1.97 -2.86
C ASP A 234 3.63 -3.44 -3.28
N GLY A 235 3.93 -4.32 -2.33
CA GLY A 235 3.84 -5.76 -2.53
C GLY A 235 3.53 -6.49 -1.24
N ALA A 236 3.20 -7.76 -1.36
CA ALA A 236 3.11 -8.67 -0.24
C ALA A 236 3.81 -9.99 -0.59
N ILE A 237 4.51 -10.59 0.35
CA ILE A 237 5.17 -11.90 0.15
C ILE A 237 4.17 -12.87 -0.46
N LYS A 238 4.56 -13.58 -1.53
CA LYS A 238 3.78 -14.51 -2.35
C LYS A 238 2.50 -13.92 -2.97
N GLY A 239 2.32 -12.60 -2.93
CA GLY A 239 1.10 -11.97 -3.38
C GLY A 239 -0.10 -12.26 -2.48
N TYR A 240 0.11 -12.65 -1.23
CA TYR A 240 -0.98 -12.89 -0.29
C TYR A 240 -1.86 -11.64 -0.10
N GLY A 241 -3.16 -11.86 0.17
CA GLY A 241 -4.13 -10.80 0.32
C GLY A 241 -4.66 -10.32 -1.03
N GLY A 242 -5.08 -9.08 -1.06
CA GLY A 242 -5.80 -8.46 -2.15
C GLY A 242 -7.18 -8.01 -1.70
N CYS A 243 -7.92 -7.35 -2.58
CA CYS A 243 -9.22 -6.83 -2.23
C CYS A 243 -10.25 -7.97 -2.04
N PRO A 244 -10.84 -8.13 -0.84
CA PRO A 244 -11.89 -9.13 -0.61
C PRO A 244 -13.16 -8.84 -1.44
N MET A 245 -13.24 -7.66 -2.06
CA MET A 245 -14.29 -7.26 -2.99
C MET A 245 -13.98 -7.64 -4.45
N ALA A 246 -12.76 -8.09 -4.77
CA ALA A 246 -12.44 -8.66 -6.08
C ALA A 246 -13.17 -10.00 -6.22
N LYS A 247 -13.94 -10.15 -7.31
CA LYS A 247 -14.71 -11.39 -7.56
C LYS A 247 -13.85 -12.54 -8.06
N ASP A 248 -12.60 -12.27 -8.39
CA ASP A 248 -11.66 -13.25 -8.94
C ASP A 248 -10.67 -13.67 -7.87
N ASP A 249 -10.80 -14.89 -7.37
CA ASP A 249 -9.91 -15.53 -6.39
C ASP A 249 -8.45 -15.67 -6.86
N LEU A 250 -8.20 -15.43 -8.15
CA LEU A 250 -6.87 -15.54 -8.75
C LEU A 250 -6.07 -14.22 -8.68
N THR A 251 -6.70 -13.10 -8.32
CA THR A 251 -6.07 -11.79 -8.26
C THR A 251 -5.65 -11.47 -6.84
N GLY A 252 -4.34 -11.37 -6.60
CA GLY A 252 -3.75 -11.01 -5.32
C GLY A 252 -2.87 -9.77 -5.38
N ASN A 253 -2.21 -9.46 -4.28
CA ASN A 253 -1.18 -8.43 -4.25
C ASN A 253 -0.03 -8.74 -5.22
N MET A 254 0.77 -7.73 -5.55
CA MET A 254 2.01 -7.93 -6.27
C MET A 254 2.99 -8.73 -5.39
N PRO A 255 3.53 -9.88 -5.85
CA PRO A 255 4.45 -10.67 -5.03
C PRO A 255 5.78 -9.94 -4.81
N THR A 256 6.14 -9.69 -3.56
CA THR A 256 7.36 -8.92 -3.21
C THR A 256 8.63 -9.58 -3.74
N GLU A 257 8.74 -10.91 -3.69
CA GLU A 257 9.87 -11.65 -4.25
C GLU A 257 10.02 -11.43 -5.75
N LYS A 258 8.92 -11.21 -6.47
CA LYS A 258 8.94 -10.92 -7.90
C LYS A 258 9.39 -9.49 -8.18
N ILE A 259 8.90 -8.53 -7.38
CA ILE A 259 9.37 -7.13 -7.43
C ILE A 259 10.88 -7.08 -7.20
N LEU A 260 11.40 -7.74 -6.17
CA LEU A 260 12.82 -7.77 -5.85
C LEU A 260 13.65 -8.44 -6.96
N SER A 261 13.15 -9.53 -7.54
CA SER A 261 13.79 -10.21 -8.67
C SER A 261 13.88 -9.29 -9.89
N TYR A 262 12.81 -8.55 -10.21
CA TYR A 262 12.78 -7.59 -11.30
C TYR A 262 13.84 -6.48 -11.09
N PHE A 263 13.88 -5.83 -9.94
CA PHE A 263 14.83 -4.74 -9.69
C PHE A 263 16.28 -5.23 -9.60
N THR A 264 16.51 -6.48 -9.18
CA THR A 264 17.83 -7.12 -9.25
C THR A 264 18.28 -7.27 -10.70
N ALA A 265 17.42 -7.74 -11.59
CA ALA A 265 17.70 -7.88 -13.02
C ALA A 265 17.93 -6.51 -13.69
N GLU A 266 17.15 -5.51 -13.34
CA GLU A 266 17.29 -4.12 -13.82
C GLU A 266 18.50 -3.38 -13.22
N LYS A 267 19.22 -3.97 -12.27
CA LYS A 267 20.29 -3.33 -11.49
C LYS A 267 19.84 -2.01 -10.87
N ALA A 268 18.58 -1.94 -10.46
CA ALA A 268 18.01 -0.81 -9.73
C ALA A 268 18.19 -1.07 -8.22
N PRO A 269 18.82 -0.15 -7.48
CA PRO A 269 19.07 -0.38 -6.07
C PRO A 269 17.75 -0.38 -5.29
N THR A 270 17.58 -1.38 -4.43
CA THR A 270 16.61 -1.39 -3.34
C THR A 270 17.40 -1.50 -2.03
N ASN A 271 16.87 -1.01 -0.95
CA ASN A 271 17.55 -1.13 0.35
C ASN A 271 17.30 -2.51 1.01
N VAL A 272 16.61 -3.42 0.31
CA VAL A 272 16.21 -4.70 0.87
C VAL A 272 17.38 -5.67 0.94
N LYS A 273 17.62 -6.19 2.14
CA LYS A 273 18.65 -7.19 2.45
C LYS A 273 18.12 -8.58 2.11
N LEU A 274 18.57 -9.18 1.01
CA LEU A 274 18.02 -10.43 0.49
C LEU A 274 18.06 -11.60 1.49
N MET A 275 19.15 -11.76 2.28
CA MET A 275 19.21 -12.80 3.30
C MET A 275 18.17 -12.63 4.41
N SER A 276 17.93 -11.38 4.83
CA SER A 276 16.87 -11.09 5.82
C SER A 276 15.49 -11.31 5.21
N PHE A 277 15.32 -10.97 3.94
CA PHE A 277 14.08 -11.21 3.21
C PHE A 277 13.77 -12.71 3.09
N GLU A 278 14.75 -13.55 2.81
CA GLU A 278 14.56 -15.02 2.79
C GLU A 278 14.07 -15.56 4.13
N ALA A 279 14.64 -15.08 5.24
CA ALA A 279 14.17 -15.46 6.57
C ALA A 279 12.72 -14.99 6.81
N ALA A 280 12.38 -13.75 6.44
CA ALA A 280 11.02 -13.22 6.58
C ALA A 280 10.02 -13.93 5.65
N TYR A 281 10.45 -14.34 4.46
CA TYR A 281 9.64 -15.16 3.55
C TYR A 281 9.26 -16.51 4.18
N ASN A 282 10.21 -17.18 4.83
CA ASN A 282 9.93 -18.42 5.54
C ASN A 282 8.99 -18.21 6.74
N GLU A 283 9.14 -17.12 7.49
CA GLU A 283 8.21 -16.76 8.57
C GLU A 283 6.79 -16.49 8.03
N ALA A 284 6.68 -15.81 6.89
CA ALA A 284 5.40 -15.62 6.21
C ALA A 284 4.74 -16.98 5.88
N LEU A 285 5.51 -17.94 5.33
CA LEU A 285 4.97 -19.27 5.03
C LEU A 285 4.43 -19.96 6.27
N LEU A 286 5.09 -19.85 7.42
CA LEU A 286 4.62 -20.44 8.67
C LEU A 286 3.26 -19.84 9.08
N VAL A 287 3.14 -18.52 9.04
CA VAL A 287 1.90 -17.82 9.38
C VAL A 287 0.78 -18.19 8.40
N PHE A 288 1.01 -18.03 7.10
CA PHE A 288 -0.05 -18.19 6.10
C PHE A 288 -0.46 -19.68 5.92
N ASN A 289 0.46 -20.62 6.03
CA ASN A 289 0.11 -22.06 5.97
C ASN A 289 -0.71 -22.53 7.20
N GLN A 290 -0.56 -21.84 8.32
CA GLN A 290 -1.26 -22.20 9.56
C GLN A 290 -2.67 -21.58 9.63
N TYR A 291 -2.87 -20.39 9.10
CA TYR A 291 -4.10 -19.60 9.34
C TYR A 291 -4.90 -19.29 8.08
N HIS A 292 -4.37 -19.52 6.87
CA HIS A 292 -5.04 -19.23 5.59
C HIS A 292 -6.03 -20.33 5.16
#